data_0fa9e5f70a7054253e720d2e9a074dab
#
_entry.id   0fa9e5f70a7054253e720d2e9a074dab
#
_cell.length_a   1.000
_cell.length_b   1.000
_cell.length_c   1.000
_cell.angle_alpha   90.00
_cell.angle_beta   90.00
_cell.angle_gamma   90.00
#
_symmetry.space_group_name_H-M   'P 1'
#
loop_
_entity.id
_entity.type
_entity.pdbx_description
1 polymer ?
#
loop_
_entity_poly.entity_id
_entity_poly.type
_entity_poly.pdbx_seq_one_letter_code
_entity_poly.pdbx_strand_id
1 'polypeptide(L)'
;MLGADIAKRYGESPKVVNAIAAHHEQVEPICVETVLVASAEALSAARPGARREALESYVKRLEKLESLASGFKGVQKAYAIQAGREIRVIVRQEEVGDEESAQLARELAKKIEQDLTYPGQIKVTVIRESRFVDIAK
;
A
#
# COMPACT_ATOMS: atom_id res chain seq x y z
N MET A 1 -8.50 16.61 -6.10
CA MET A 1 -7.83 17.18 -7.27
C MET A 1 -6.31 17.15 -7.23
N LEU A 2 -5.73 16.36 -6.32
CA LEU A 2 -4.27 16.29 -6.09
C LEU A 2 -3.42 16.11 -7.37
N GLY A 3 -3.85 15.25 -8.30
CA GLY A 3 -3.15 15.01 -9.55
C GLY A 3 -3.05 16.24 -10.45
N ALA A 4 -4.14 17.01 -10.57
CA ALA A 4 -4.17 18.24 -11.36
C ALA A 4 -3.28 19.33 -10.74
N ASP A 5 -3.25 19.45 -9.40
CA ASP A 5 -2.40 20.41 -8.69
C ASP A 5 -0.92 20.07 -8.86
N ILE A 6 -0.58 18.77 -8.83
CA ILE A 6 0.78 18.28 -9.11
C ILE A 6 1.18 18.61 -10.54
N ALA A 7 0.37 18.23 -11.53
CA ALA A 7 0.65 18.50 -12.94
C ALA A 7 0.86 20.00 -13.20
N LYS A 8 0.02 20.87 -12.64
CA LYS A 8 0.16 22.31 -12.73
C LYS A 8 1.48 22.80 -12.10
N ARG A 9 1.87 22.27 -10.95
CA ARG A 9 3.13 22.62 -10.27
C ARG A 9 4.36 22.25 -11.08
N TYR A 10 4.29 21.14 -11.83
CA TYR A 10 5.38 20.69 -12.70
C TYR A 10 5.33 21.29 -14.11
N GLY A 11 4.47 22.28 -14.35
CA GLY A 11 4.44 23.06 -15.60
C GLY A 11 3.73 22.40 -16.76
N GLU A 12 2.87 21.42 -16.49
CA GLU A 12 2.05 20.80 -17.54
C GLU A 12 1.07 21.80 -18.16
N SER A 13 0.73 21.58 -19.42
CA SER A 13 -0.15 22.46 -20.18
C SER A 13 -1.55 22.53 -19.55
N PRO A 14 -2.30 23.64 -19.71
CA PRO A 14 -3.68 23.75 -19.22
C PRO A 14 -4.60 22.62 -19.71
N LYS A 15 -4.38 22.09 -20.93
CA LYS A 15 -5.13 20.97 -21.47
C LYS A 15 -4.88 19.67 -20.69
N VAL A 16 -3.61 19.37 -20.36
CA VAL A 16 -3.22 18.20 -19.54
C VAL A 16 -3.77 18.32 -18.14
N VAL A 17 -3.63 19.49 -17.51
CA VAL A 17 -4.19 19.75 -16.18
C VAL A 17 -5.70 19.59 -16.16
N ASN A 18 -6.41 20.10 -17.17
CA ASN A 18 -7.85 19.94 -17.29
C ASN A 18 -8.24 18.46 -17.54
N ALA A 19 -7.54 17.73 -18.40
CA ALA A 19 -7.80 16.31 -18.61
C ALA A 19 -7.68 15.51 -17.30
N ILE A 20 -6.67 15.80 -16.47
CA ILE A 20 -6.51 15.18 -15.16
C ILE A 20 -7.62 15.58 -14.18
N ALA A 21 -8.12 16.82 -14.24
CA ALA A 21 -9.15 17.30 -13.33
C ALA A 21 -10.58 16.85 -13.73
N ALA A 22 -10.84 16.73 -15.03
CA ALA A 22 -12.19 16.58 -15.58
C ALA A 22 -12.58 15.15 -15.98
N HIS A 23 -11.64 14.17 -16.01
CA HIS A 23 -11.94 12.80 -16.47
C HIS A 23 -13.00 12.07 -15.61
N HIS A 24 -13.25 12.50 -14.38
CA HIS A 24 -14.34 12.04 -13.52
C HIS A 24 -15.53 13.02 -13.45
N GLU A 25 -15.71 13.88 -14.44
CA GLU A 25 -16.83 14.82 -14.55
C GLU A 25 -16.98 15.83 -13.39
N GLN A 26 -15.93 16.04 -12.59
CA GLN A 26 -15.93 16.99 -11.48
C GLN A 26 -15.65 18.44 -11.92
N VAL A 27 -15.12 18.62 -13.14
CA VAL A 27 -14.81 19.91 -13.75
C VAL A 27 -15.20 19.81 -15.21
N GLU A 28 -15.64 20.93 -15.80
CA GLU A 28 -15.98 20.98 -17.23
C GLU A 28 -14.76 20.74 -18.14
N PRO A 29 -14.91 19.90 -19.19
CA PRO A 29 -13.88 19.69 -20.18
C PRO A 29 -13.71 20.96 -21.04
N ILE A 30 -12.48 21.46 -21.15
CA ILE A 30 -12.16 22.65 -21.97
C ILE A 30 -11.68 22.30 -23.38
N CYS A 31 -11.45 21.02 -23.67
CA CYS A 31 -10.93 20.58 -24.96
C CYS A 31 -11.36 19.13 -25.24
N VAL A 32 -11.28 18.75 -26.51
CA VAL A 32 -11.67 17.41 -27.00
C VAL A 32 -10.79 16.32 -26.39
N GLU A 33 -9.52 16.61 -26.16
CA GLU A 33 -8.55 15.68 -25.55
C GLU A 33 -9.01 15.23 -24.16
N THR A 34 -9.65 16.08 -23.39
CA THR A 34 -10.22 15.74 -22.08
C THR A 34 -11.31 14.68 -22.20
N VAL A 35 -12.20 14.83 -23.20
CA VAL A 35 -13.29 13.86 -23.45
C VAL A 35 -12.71 12.53 -23.93
N LEU A 36 -11.69 12.56 -24.77
CA LEU A 36 -10.99 11.35 -25.25
C LEU A 36 -10.32 10.60 -24.09
N VAL A 37 -9.68 11.29 -23.14
CA VAL A 37 -9.06 10.68 -21.97
C VAL A 37 -10.13 10.01 -21.09
N ALA A 38 -11.24 10.67 -20.81
CA ALA A 38 -12.35 10.10 -20.03
C ALA A 38 -12.93 8.84 -20.70
N SER A 39 -13.13 8.90 -22.03
CA SER A 39 -13.60 7.75 -22.80
C SER A 39 -12.62 6.58 -22.81
N ALA A 40 -11.33 6.86 -22.99
CA ALA A 40 -10.28 5.86 -22.97
C ALA A 40 -10.15 5.18 -21.58
N GLU A 41 -10.30 5.94 -20.50
CA GLU A 41 -10.31 5.41 -19.13
C GLU A 41 -11.52 4.48 -18.93
N ALA A 42 -12.72 4.91 -19.32
CA ALA A 42 -13.93 4.11 -19.23
C ALA A 42 -13.79 2.77 -19.99
N LEU A 43 -13.28 2.81 -21.21
CA LEU A 43 -13.00 1.62 -22.02
C LEU A 43 -11.95 0.71 -21.36
N SER A 44 -10.87 1.29 -20.84
CA SER A 44 -9.81 0.54 -20.14
C SER A 44 -10.33 -0.14 -18.88
N ALA A 45 -11.17 0.55 -18.11
CA ALA A 45 -11.79 -0.02 -16.90
C ALA A 45 -12.83 -1.11 -17.21
N ALA A 46 -13.50 -1.02 -18.38
CA ALA A 46 -14.51 -1.98 -18.81
C ALA A 46 -13.91 -3.26 -19.46
N ARG A 47 -12.63 -3.28 -19.81
CA ARG A 47 -12.02 -4.45 -20.44
C ARG A 47 -12.06 -5.68 -19.52
N PRO A 48 -12.32 -6.89 -20.06
CA PRO A 48 -12.26 -8.10 -19.27
C PRO A 48 -10.91 -8.27 -18.56
N GLY A 49 -10.94 -8.52 -17.24
CA GLY A 49 -9.72 -8.74 -16.45
C GLY A 49 -9.10 -7.50 -15.80
N ALA A 50 -9.48 -6.27 -16.18
CA ALA A 50 -8.88 -5.04 -15.64
C ALA A 50 -8.91 -4.97 -14.10
N ARG A 51 -10.04 -5.35 -13.48
CA ARG A 51 -10.18 -5.42 -12.02
C ARG A 51 -9.44 -6.60 -11.40
N ARG A 52 -9.32 -7.71 -12.13
CA ARG A 52 -8.59 -8.91 -11.69
C ARG A 52 -7.10 -8.66 -11.63
N GLU A 53 -6.52 -8.01 -12.65
CA GLU A 53 -5.10 -7.62 -12.66
C GLU A 53 -4.74 -6.70 -11.49
N ALA A 54 -5.61 -5.74 -11.16
CA ALA A 54 -5.42 -4.87 -10.00
C ALA A 54 -5.46 -5.67 -8.68
N LEU A 55 -6.39 -6.62 -8.55
CA LEU A 55 -6.50 -7.49 -7.38
C LEU A 55 -5.29 -8.42 -7.24
N GLU A 56 -4.85 -9.06 -8.34
CA GLU A 56 -3.68 -9.94 -8.33
C GLU A 56 -2.40 -9.18 -7.95
N SER A 57 -2.21 -7.96 -8.47
CA SER A 57 -1.10 -7.10 -8.11
C SER A 57 -1.13 -6.68 -6.64
N TYR A 58 -2.32 -6.43 -6.13
CA TYR A 58 -2.55 -6.12 -4.72
C TYR A 58 -2.18 -7.32 -3.83
N VAL A 59 -2.71 -8.51 -4.12
CA VAL A 59 -2.42 -9.74 -3.35
C VAL A 59 -0.93 -10.04 -3.34
N LYS A 60 -0.27 -10.01 -4.51
CA LYS A 60 1.19 -10.21 -4.61
C LYS A 60 2.00 -9.23 -3.76
N ARG A 61 1.52 -7.99 -3.63
CA ARG A 61 2.18 -7.00 -2.78
C ARG A 61 2.05 -7.33 -1.29
N LEU A 62 0.86 -7.79 -0.85
CA LEU A 62 0.66 -8.24 0.54
C LEU A 62 1.54 -9.45 0.85
N GLU A 63 1.56 -10.45 -0.04
CA GLU A 63 2.38 -11.65 0.11
C GLU A 63 3.88 -11.32 0.20
N LYS A 64 4.37 -10.39 -0.62
CA LYS A 64 5.76 -9.92 -0.54
C LYS A 64 6.06 -9.24 0.79
N LEU A 65 5.16 -8.40 1.30
CA LEU A 65 5.31 -7.71 2.56
C LEU A 65 5.36 -8.71 3.73
N GLU A 66 4.47 -9.68 3.75
CA GLU A 66 4.43 -10.75 4.76
C GLU A 66 5.66 -11.66 4.68
N SER A 67 6.06 -12.05 3.48
CA SER A 67 7.26 -12.88 3.24
C SER A 67 8.53 -12.17 3.72
N LEU A 68 8.66 -10.88 3.42
CA LEU A 68 9.81 -10.08 3.85
C LEU A 68 9.89 -10.01 5.38
N ALA A 69 8.77 -9.77 6.06
CA ALA A 69 8.72 -9.73 7.53
C ALA A 69 8.99 -11.11 8.15
N SER A 70 8.49 -12.18 7.55
CA SER A 70 8.68 -13.56 8.04
C SER A 70 10.11 -14.05 7.90
N GLY A 71 10.93 -13.41 7.07
CA GLY A 71 12.36 -13.73 6.91
C GLY A 71 13.26 -13.28 8.07
N PHE A 72 12.75 -12.48 8.99
CA PHE A 72 13.54 -12.03 10.14
C PHE A 72 13.55 -13.07 11.26
N LYS A 73 14.73 -13.20 11.91
CA LYS A 73 14.91 -14.12 13.03
C LYS A 73 13.97 -13.77 14.19
N GLY A 74 13.39 -14.78 14.82
CA GLY A 74 12.49 -14.62 15.96
C GLY A 74 11.04 -14.24 15.56
N VAL A 75 10.76 -14.00 14.31
CA VAL A 75 9.39 -13.78 13.84
C VAL A 75 8.63 -15.10 13.83
N GLN A 76 7.50 -15.14 14.51
CA GLN A 76 6.58 -16.27 14.50
C GLN A 76 5.55 -16.17 13.38
N LYS A 77 4.97 -14.98 13.20
CA LYS A 77 3.95 -14.70 12.17
C LYS A 77 4.01 -13.23 11.77
N ALA A 78 3.63 -12.95 10.53
CA ALA A 78 3.47 -11.61 10.02
C ALA A 78 2.15 -11.50 9.24
N TYR A 79 1.45 -10.38 9.38
CA TYR A 79 0.18 -10.12 8.71
C TYR A 79 0.15 -8.72 8.14
N ALA A 80 -0.11 -8.60 6.85
CA ALA A 80 -0.41 -7.33 6.22
C ALA A 80 -1.90 -7.00 6.42
N ILE A 81 -2.17 -5.88 7.06
CA ILE A 81 -3.52 -5.41 7.36
C ILE A 81 -3.76 -4.01 6.80
N GLN A 82 -5.00 -3.50 6.92
CA GLN A 82 -5.39 -2.18 6.41
C GLN A 82 -5.01 -1.97 4.93
N ALA A 83 -5.32 -2.95 4.10
CA ALA A 83 -4.97 -2.92 2.68
C ALA A 83 -3.46 -2.79 2.41
N GLY A 84 -2.60 -3.37 3.26
CA GLY A 84 -1.14 -3.31 3.16
C GLY A 84 -0.52 -2.00 3.66
N ARG A 85 -1.27 -1.19 4.42
CA ARG A 85 -0.76 0.02 5.06
C ARG A 85 -0.19 -0.23 6.46
N GLU A 86 -0.38 -1.42 7.00
CA GLU A 86 0.23 -1.86 8.26
C GLU A 86 0.69 -3.31 8.11
N ILE A 87 1.89 -3.60 8.62
CA ILE A 87 2.39 -4.96 8.84
C ILE A 87 2.47 -5.21 10.33
N ARG A 88 1.78 -6.25 10.81
CA ARG A 88 1.88 -6.75 12.19
C ARG A 88 2.75 -7.97 12.23
N VAL A 89 3.77 -7.91 13.06
CA VAL A 89 4.76 -8.96 13.25
C VAL A 89 4.68 -9.46 14.67
N ILE A 90 4.36 -10.74 14.83
CA ILE A 90 4.32 -11.41 16.12
C ILE A 90 5.67 -12.12 16.30
N VAL A 91 6.38 -11.81 17.37
CA VAL A 91 7.68 -12.42 17.70
C VAL A 91 7.54 -13.45 18.82
N ARG A 92 8.47 -14.40 18.84
CA ARG A 92 8.59 -15.37 19.94
C ARG A 92 9.22 -14.67 21.13
N GLN A 93 8.48 -14.60 22.24
CA GLN A 93 8.91 -13.90 23.43
C GLN A 93 10.20 -14.49 24.08
N GLU A 94 10.46 -15.77 23.83
CA GLU A 94 11.61 -16.49 24.34
C GLU A 94 12.89 -16.15 23.56
N GLU A 95 12.75 -15.70 22.31
CA GLU A 95 13.86 -15.44 21.39
C GLU A 95 14.14 -13.95 21.21
N VAL A 96 13.14 -13.09 21.42
CA VAL A 96 13.20 -11.65 21.10
C VAL A 96 12.76 -10.82 22.30
N GLY A 97 13.67 -10.04 22.85
CA GLY A 97 13.42 -9.09 23.92
C GLY A 97 12.78 -7.78 23.44
N ASP A 98 12.54 -6.85 24.36
CA ASP A 98 11.88 -5.56 24.02
C ASP A 98 12.81 -4.67 23.19
N GLU A 99 14.10 -4.62 23.49
CA GLU A 99 15.07 -3.86 22.68
C GLU A 99 15.21 -4.43 21.28
N GLU A 100 15.30 -5.76 21.16
CA GLU A 100 15.36 -6.47 19.89
C GLU A 100 14.09 -6.27 19.08
N SER A 101 12.91 -6.24 19.72
CA SER A 101 11.63 -5.93 19.05
C SER A 101 11.61 -4.52 18.49
N ALA A 102 12.13 -3.54 19.21
CA ALA A 102 12.24 -2.17 18.74
C ALA A 102 13.26 -2.04 17.59
N GLN A 103 14.36 -2.78 17.65
CA GLN A 103 15.33 -2.83 16.56
C GLN A 103 14.75 -3.52 15.33
N LEU A 104 14.08 -4.66 15.49
CA LEU A 104 13.40 -5.37 14.42
C LEU A 104 12.40 -4.47 13.69
N ALA A 105 11.61 -3.66 14.42
CA ALA A 105 10.69 -2.72 13.80
C ALA A 105 11.40 -1.71 12.89
N ARG A 106 12.54 -1.17 13.32
CA ARG A 106 13.35 -0.22 12.54
C ARG A 106 13.98 -0.88 11.31
N GLU A 107 14.56 -2.07 11.50
CA GLU A 107 15.20 -2.81 10.41
C GLU A 107 14.21 -3.24 9.35
N LEU A 108 13.04 -3.73 9.78
CA LEU A 108 11.97 -4.12 8.87
C LEU A 108 11.41 -2.92 8.10
N ALA A 109 11.21 -1.77 8.76
CA ALA A 109 10.78 -0.55 8.08
C ALA A 109 11.79 -0.14 6.99
N LYS A 110 13.08 -0.13 7.31
CA LYS A 110 14.15 0.18 6.37
C LYS A 110 14.22 -0.83 5.21
N LYS A 111 14.02 -2.11 5.50
CA LYS A 111 14.02 -3.17 4.48
C LYS A 111 12.82 -3.03 3.53
N ILE A 112 11.65 -2.69 4.06
CA ILE A 112 10.44 -2.38 3.26
C ILE A 112 10.71 -1.21 2.31
N GLU A 113 11.33 -0.12 2.80
CA GLU A 113 11.68 1.04 1.99
C GLU A 113 12.63 0.72 0.84
N GLN A 114 13.55 -0.21 1.06
CA GLN A 114 14.55 -0.61 0.06
C GLN A 114 14.00 -1.59 -0.98
N ASP A 115 13.20 -2.56 -0.56
CA ASP A 115 12.85 -3.73 -1.39
C ASP A 115 11.46 -3.63 -2.01
N LEU A 116 10.58 -2.72 -1.53
CA LEU A 116 9.21 -2.63 -1.97
C LEU A 116 8.85 -1.23 -2.47
N THR A 117 8.15 -1.19 -3.60
CA THR A 117 7.50 0.04 -4.08
C THR A 117 6.05 0.05 -3.59
N TYR A 118 5.68 1.08 -2.82
CA TYR A 118 4.34 1.22 -2.26
C TYR A 118 3.87 2.68 -2.27
N PRO A 119 2.57 2.92 -2.43
CA PRO A 119 2.01 4.27 -2.38
C PRO A 119 1.76 4.69 -0.91
N GLY A 120 2.47 5.69 -0.44
CA GLY A 120 2.28 6.26 0.90
C GLY A 120 3.20 5.67 1.96
N GLN A 121 2.70 5.44 3.18
CA GLN A 121 3.46 4.93 4.31
C GLN A 121 2.95 3.54 4.72
N ILE A 122 3.87 2.69 5.18
CA ILE A 122 3.55 1.40 5.79
C ILE A 122 3.94 1.47 7.27
N LYS A 123 2.96 1.28 8.15
CA LYS A 123 3.19 1.17 9.59
C LYS A 123 3.73 -0.22 9.93
N VAL A 124 4.84 -0.30 10.63
CA VAL A 124 5.40 -1.55 11.15
C VAL A 124 5.08 -1.66 12.63
N THR A 125 4.36 -2.72 13.02
CA THR A 125 4.01 -3.00 14.41
C THR A 125 4.58 -4.36 14.79
N VAL A 126 5.54 -4.37 15.73
CA VAL A 126 6.07 -5.61 16.33
C VAL A 126 5.34 -5.86 17.63
N ILE A 127 4.82 -7.08 17.80
CA ILE A 127 4.04 -7.50 18.96
C ILE A 127 4.77 -8.65 19.64
N ARG A 128 5.12 -8.45 20.90
CA ARG A 128 5.60 -9.46 21.84
C ARG A 128 4.51 -9.70 22.89
N GLU A 129 4.01 -10.93 22.97
CA GLU A 129 2.81 -11.24 23.76
C GLU A 129 3.05 -12.42 24.69
N SER A 130 2.62 -12.28 25.97
CA SER A 130 2.51 -13.38 26.92
C SER A 130 1.04 -13.64 27.19
N ARG A 131 0.60 -14.91 27.08
CA ARG A 131 -0.77 -15.32 27.37
C ARG A 131 -0.80 -16.29 28.54
N PHE A 132 -1.65 -15.99 29.51
CA PHE A 132 -1.95 -16.86 30.63
C PHE A 132 -3.43 -17.23 30.53
N VAL A 133 -3.74 -18.52 30.49
CA VAL A 133 -5.12 -19.01 30.32
C VAL A 133 -5.46 -19.93 31.49
N ASP A 134 -6.60 -19.69 32.13
CA ASP A 134 -7.21 -20.60 33.10
C ASP A 134 -8.69 -20.82 32.74
N ILE A 135 -9.26 -21.93 33.16
CA ILE A 135 -10.65 -22.32 32.86
C ILE A 135 -11.45 -22.36 34.15
N ALA A 136 -12.41 -21.45 34.28
CA ALA A 136 -13.43 -21.55 35.31
C ALA A 136 -14.40 -22.69 34.99
N LYS A 137 -14.67 -23.57 35.96
CA LYS A 137 -15.63 -24.68 35.88
C LYS A 137 -16.86 -24.36 36.68
#